data_fe120b5aa3f66fba7f8f9fbb0d7db46c
#
_entry.id   fe120b5aa3f66fba7f8f9fbb0d7db46c
#
_cell.length_a   1.000
_cell.length_b   1.000
_cell.length_c   1.000
_cell.angle_alpha   90.00
_cell.angle_beta   90.00
_cell.angle_gamma   90.00
#
_symmetry.space_group_name_H-M   'P 1'
#
loop_
_entity.id
_entity.type
_entity.pdbx_description
1 polymer ?
#
loop_
_entity_poly.entity_id
_entity_poly.type
_entity_poly.pdbx_seq_one_letter_code
_entity_poly.pdbx_strand_id
1 'polypeptide(L)'
;MTAPRPMKLTALHHKHLALGAVMVDDSGWQRPERYGSPEEEMRAVQAGVGLCDISPVGKLDLKGKESASLLGRMSSPSTVPRVGQAQWTVLKTTDDVGGVEGLCCRLGSDHLLVMTGLDTVATAEQTVKQHMAVVDGCVHLTNLTSALAAVQLVGPYSRDLLSKLTALDLSPRRFADLTCAQGSVAQVYALVVRADAGSELAYEIYCGREFAEYLWDTLRDAGQEFGAVPFGVVAQRRLRAKA
;
A
#
# COMPACT_ATOMS: atom_id res chain seq x y z
N MET A 1 -27.23 -0.79 22.47
CA MET A 1 -26.45 -1.79 21.74
C MET A 1 -26.27 -1.25 20.33
N THR A 2 -25.07 -0.83 19.96
CA THR A 2 -24.75 -0.44 18.59
C THR A 2 -24.80 -1.68 17.70
N ALA A 3 -25.51 -1.61 16.56
CA ALA A 3 -25.53 -2.70 15.59
C ALA A 3 -24.09 -3.07 15.20
N PRO A 4 -23.77 -4.36 15.04
CA PRO A 4 -22.43 -4.78 14.64
C PRO A 4 -22.11 -4.13 13.29
N ARG A 5 -20.95 -3.49 13.19
CA ARG A 5 -20.49 -2.95 11.90
C ARG A 5 -20.30 -4.10 10.93
N PRO A 6 -20.78 -3.97 9.68
CA PRO A 6 -20.55 -5.01 8.68
C PRO A 6 -19.05 -5.19 8.47
N MET A 7 -18.58 -6.43 8.56
CA MET A 7 -17.19 -6.82 8.33
C MET A 7 -16.85 -6.64 6.85
N LYS A 8 -15.74 -5.97 6.56
CA LYS A 8 -15.22 -5.81 5.19
C LYS A 8 -14.29 -6.97 4.85
N LEU A 9 -14.39 -7.47 3.64
CA LEU A 9 -13.55 -8.54 3.10
C LEU A 9 -12.72 -8.01 1.93
N THR A 10 -11.45 -8.41 1.87
CA THR A 10 -10.62 -8.17 0.68
C THR A 10 -11.04 -9.11 -0.44
N ALA A 11 -10.62 -8.84 -1.67
CA ALA A 11 -10.83 -9.77 -2.78
C ALA A 11 -10.10 -11.12 -2.57
N LEU A 12 -9.05 -11.11 -1.74
CA LEU A 12 -8.23 -12.28 -1.46
C LEU A 12 -8.72 -13.13 -0.27
N HIS A 13 -9.85 -12.75 0.35
CA HIS A 13 -10.33 -13.40 1.58
C HIS A 13 -10.40 -14.93 1.46
N HIS A 14 -11.02 -15.45 0.39
CA HIS A 14 -11.14 -16.89 0.20
C HIS A 14 -9.80 -17.57 -0.10
N LYS A 15 -8.87 -16.89 -0.78
CA LYS A 15 -7.50 -17.37 -1.00
C LYS A 15 -6.77 -17.54 0.33
N HIS A 16 -6.91 -16.57 1.24
CA HIS A 16 -6.30 -16.66 2.58
C HIS A 16 -6.84 -17.84 3.38
N LEU A 17 -8.18 -18.04 3.38
CA LEU A 17 -8.79 -19.20 4.06
C LEU A 17 -8.31 -20.53 3.46
N ALA A 18 -8.24 -20.63 2.12
CA ALA A 18 -7.74 -21.82 1.44
C ALA A 18 -6.27 -22.14 1.75
N LEU A 19 -5.48 -21.12 2.11
CA LEU A 19 -4.09 -21.25 2.55
C LEU A 19 -3.95 -21.50 4.05
N GLY A 20 -5.07 -21.69 4.78
CA GLY A 20 -5.06 -21.97 6.21
C GLY A 20 -4.79 -20.76 7.09
N ALA A 21 -5.03 -19.55 6.61
CA ALA A 21 -4.84 -18.35 7.40
C ALA A 21 -5.76 -18.30 8.62
N VAL A 22 -5.21 -17.94 9.77
CA VAL A 22 -5.97 -17.47 10.92
C VAL A 22 -6.33 -16.01 10.65
N MET A 23 -7.64 -15.72 10.66
CA MET A 23 -8.15 -14.38 10.32
C MET A 23 -8.40 -13.56 11.60
N VAL A 24 -8.20 -12.25 11.50
CA VAL A 24 -8.47 -11.28 12.56
C VAL A 24 -9.29 -10.10 12.04
N ASP A 25 -10.12 -9.52 12.92
CA ASP A 25 -10.70 -8.20 12.67
C ASP A 25 -9.64 -7.13 12.93
N ASP A 26 -9.24 -6.44 11.87
CA ASP A 26 -8.32 -5.32 11.92
C ASP A 26 -9.04 -4.07 11.40
N SER A 27 -9.56 -3.25 12.32
CA SER A 27 -10.30 -2.01 12.02
C SER A 27 -11.50 -2.20 11.07
N GLY A 28 -12.24 -3.30 11.28
CA GLY A 28 -13.44 -3.66 10.50
C GLY A 28 -13.15 -4.39 9.18
N TRP A 29 -11.90 -4.79 8.96
CA TRP A 29 -11.50 -5.66 7.85
C TRP A 29 -11.08 -7.03 8.37
N GLN A 30 -11.52 -8.10 7.71
CA GLN A 30 -10.96 -9.43 7.92
C GLN A 30 -9.64 -9.57 7.18
N ARG A 31 -8.55 -9.76 7.95
CA ARG A 31 -7.20 -9.90 7.42
C ARG A 31 -6.53 -11.17 7.95
N PRO A 32 -5.59 -11.77 7.21
CA PRO A 32 -4.75 -12.81 7.76
C PRO A 32 -3.94 -12.30 8.96
N GLU A 33 -4.19 -12.84 10.14
CA GLU A 33 -3.33 -12.60 11.30
C GLU A 33 -1.98 -13.26 11.10
N ARG A 34 -2.03 -14.54 10.68
CA ARG A 34 -0.89 -15.41 10.41
C ARG A 34 -1.30 -16.62 9.57
N TYR A 35 -0.34 -17.30 8.96
CA TYR A 35 -0.51 -18.60 8.28
C TYR A 35 0.22 -19.72 9.03
N GLY A 36 1.30 -19.39 9.74
CA GLY A 36 2.05 -20.26 10.64
C GLY A 36 2.39 -19.53 11.93
N SER A 37 3.53 -19.81 12.52
CA SER A 37 4.02 -18.94 13.60
C SER A 37 4.61 -17.65 13.01
N PRO A 38 4.37 -16.48 13.63
CA PRO A 38 4.94 -15.22 13.15
C PRO A 38 6.47 -15.23 13.04
N GLU A 39 7.15 -16.00 13.88
CA GLU A 39 8.60 -16.16 13.86
C GLU A 39 9.09 -16.94 12.63
N GLU A 40 8.33 -17.96 12.20
CA GLU A 40 8.62 -18.72 10.97
C GLU A 40 8.34 -17.87 9.73
N GLU A 41 7.21 -17.15 9.72
CA GLU A 41 6.90 -16.21 8.65
C GLU A 41 8.00 -15.17 8.47
N MET A 42 8.45 -14.55 9.57
CA MET A 42 9.51 -13.54 9.52
C MET A 42 10.83 -14.13 9.00
N ARG A 43 11.20 -15.34 9.45
CA ARG A 43 12.42 -16.01 8.96
C ARG A 43 12.33 -16.32 7.47
N ALA A 44 11.17 -16.81 7.01
CA ALA A 44 10.95 -17.12 5.60
C ALA A 44 10.99 -15.85 4.73
N VAL A 45 10.39 -14.75 5.17
CA VAL A 45 10.45 -13.45 4.50
C VAL A 45 11.90 -12.96 4.39
N GLN A 46 12.67 -13.04 5.47
CA GLN A 46 14.08 -12.60 5.51
C GLN A 46 15.03 -13.48 4.70
N ALA A 47 14.68 -14.75 4.48
CA ALA A 47 15.47 -15.68 3.67
C ALA A 47 15.06 -15.72 2.20
N GLY A 48 13.83 -15.28 1.88
CA GLY A 48 13.22 -15.42 0.57
C GLY A 48 12.43 -14.19 0.15
N VAL A 49 11.13 -14.38 -0.07
CA VAL A 49 10.17 -13.31 -0.33
C VAL A 49 8.83 -13.62 0.35
N GLY A 50 8.29 -12.64 1.06
CA GLY A 50 6.95 -12.70 1.65
C GLY A 50 5.93 -11.94 0.82
N LEU A 51 4.69 -12.46 0.79
CA LEU A 51 3.53 -11.80 0.21
C LEU A 51 2.52 -11.45 1.29
N CYS A 52 2.14 -10.18 1.41
CA CYS A 52 1.12 -9.72 2.34
C CYS A 52 -0.01 -8.98 1.61
N ASP A 53 -1.26 -9.32 1.95
CA ASP A 53 -2.42 -8.56 1.50
C ASP A 53 -2.50 -7.24 2.28
N ILE A 54 -2.26 -6.14 1.58
CA ILE A 54 -2.39 -4.78 2.10
C ILE A 54 -3.57 -4.04 1.47
N SER A 55 -4.51 -4.75 0.84
CA SER A 55 -5.70 -4.15 0.22
C SER A 55 -6.51 -3.24 1.15
N PRO A 56 -6.58 -3.45 2.47
CA PRO A 56 -7.30 -2.54 3.38
C PRO A 56 -6.69 -1.17 3.62
N VAL A 57 -5.40 -0.93 3.29
CA VAL A 57 -4.80 0.41 3.48
C VAL A 57 -5.61 1.47 2.74
N GLY A 58 -5.73 2.66 3.32
CA GLY A 58 -6.42 3.79 2.70
C GLY A 58 -5.74 4.21 1.40
N LYS A 59 -6.52 4.56 0.38
CA LYS A 59 -6.03 5.03 -0.92
C LYS A 59 -6.86 6.22 -1.35
N LEU A 60 -6.30 7.41 -1.17
CA LEU A 60 -6.94 8.69 -1.50
C LEU A 60 -6.31 9.24 -2.78
N ASP A 61 -7.08 9.26 -3.85
CA ASP A 61 -6.69 9.74 -5.18
C ASP A 61 -7.04 11.23 -5.31
N LEU A 62 -6.03 12.07 -5.52
CA LEU A 62 -6.17 13.52 -5.68
C LEU A 62 -5.76 13.91 -7.10
N LYS A 63 -6.72 14.44 -7.85
CA LYS A 63 -6.50 14.91 -9.23
C LYS A 63 -6.88 16.36 -9.37
N GLY A 64 -6.08 17.10 -10.12
CA GLY A 64 -6.32 18.50 -10.44
C GLY A 64 -5.06 19.34 -10.33
N LYS A 65 -5.05 20.47 -11.05
CA LYS A 65 -3.87 21.36 -11.15
C LYS A 65 -3.35 21.82 -9.80
N GLU A 66 -4.23 21.97 -8.81
CA GLU A 66 -3.87 22.44 -7.47
C GLU A 66 -3.57 21.29 -6.48
N SER A 67 -3.58 20.03 -6.92
CA SER A 67 -3.34 18.87 -6.04
C SER A 67 -2.00 18.93 -5.31
N ALA A 68 -0.94 19.33 -6.02
CA ALA A 68 0.39 19.49 -5.44
C ALA A 68 0.45 20.66 -4.43
N SER A 69 -0.15 21.80 -4.77
CA SER A 69 -0.26 22.96 -3.88
C SER A 69 -1.05 22.63 -2.62
N LEU A 70 -2.20 21.95 -2.78
CA LEU A 70 -3.02 21.48 -1.66
C LEU A 70 -2.22 20.57 -0.73
N LEU A 71 -1.52 19.55 -1.27
CA LEU A 71 -0.68 18.67 -0.46
C LEU A 71 0.37 19.46 0.32
N GLY A 72 1.11 20.36 -0.34
CA GLY A 72 2.16 21.17 0.31
C GLY A 72 1.64 22.01 1.47
N ARG A 73 0.39 22.46 1.44
CA ARG A 73 -0.24 23.26 2.52
C ARG A 73 -0.65 22.38 3.70
N MET A 74 -1.22 21.21 3.42
CA MET A 74 -1.80 20.33 4.46
C MET A 74 -0.81 19.28 4.99
N SER A 75 0.43 19.24 4.51
CA SER A 75 1.35 18.18 4.90
C SER A 75 2.59 18.68 5.64
N SER A 76 3.22 17.76 6.36
CA SER A 76 4.55 17.93 6.97
C SER A 76 5.42 16.73 6.58
N PRO A 77 6.58 16.94 5.96
CA PRO A 77 7.09 18.24 5.48
C PRO A 77 6.19 18.83 4.38
N SER A 78 6.23 20.14 4.20
CA SER A 78 5.45 20.88 3.18
C SER A 78 5.99 20.68 1.75
N THR A 79 6.81 19.68 1.54
CA THR A 79 7.39 19.32 0.25
C THR A 79 6.46 18.34 -0.47
N VAL A 80 6.52 18.39 -1.80
CA VAL A 80 5.76 17.48 -2.67
C VAL A 80 6.79 16.65 -3.44
N PRO A 81 6.65 15.32 -3.50
CA PRO A 81 7.59 14.48 -4.23
C PRO A 81 7.61 14.85 -5.72
N ARG A 82 8.67 14.51 -6.43
CA ARG A 82 8.72 14.61 -7.90
C ARG A 82 7.84 13.54 -8.52
N VAL A 83 7.44 13.75 -9.76
CA VAL A 83 6.71 12.70 -10.53
C VAL A 83 7.56 11.43 -10.57
N GLY A 84 6.94 10.30 -10.25
CA GLY A 84 7.61 9.00 -10.11
C GLY A 84 8.26 8.76 -8.76
N GLN A 85 8.08 9.64 -7.79
CA GLN A 85 8.57 9.47 -6.42
C GLN A 85 7.44 9.40 -5.40
N ALA A 86 7.72 8.75 -4.30
CA ALA A 86 6.91 8.72 -3.10
C ALA A 86 7.59 9.47 -1.95
N GLN A 87 6.81 9.87 -0.95
CA GLN A 87 7.30 10.56 0.24
C GLN A 87 6.39 10.25 1.42
N TRP A 88 6.98 9.87 2.55
CA TRP A 88 6.26 9.83 3.82
C TRP A 88 5.91 11.25 4.25
N THR A 89 4.68 11.44 4.67
CA THR A 89 4.13 12.72 5.05
C THR A 89 3.10 12.57 6.16
N VAL A 90 2.90 13.63 6.92
CA VAL A 90 1.81 13.72 7.90
C VAL A 90 0.81 14.76 7.38
N LEU A 91 -0.42 14.32 7.12
CA LEU A 91 -1.53 15.22 6.78
C LEU A 91 -1.99 15.91 8.07
N LYS A 92 -1.81 17.21 8.17
CA LYS A 92 -2.15 18.01 9.34
C LYS A 92 -3.65 18.21 9.42
N THR A 93 -4.25 17.95 10.57
CA THR A 93 -5.62 18.33 10.85
C THR A 93 -5.76 19.85 10.94
N THR A 94 -6.93 20.38 10.66
CA THR A 94 -7.17 21.85 10.60
C THR A 94 -7.07 22.53 11.97
N ASP A 95 -7.13 21.77 13.05
CA ASP A 95 -6.96 22.23 14.44
C ASP A 95 -5.51 22.18 14.93
N ASP A 96 -4.56 21.81 14.08
CA ASP A 96 -3.13 21.57 14.38
C ASP A 96 -2.87 20.59 15.55
N VAL A 97 -3.91 19.85 15.98
CA VAL A 97 -3.82 18.84 17.05
C VAL A 97 -3.67 17.46 16.43
N GLY A 98 -2.46 17.12 16.02
CA GLY A 98 -2.16 15.83 15.46
C GLY A 98 -2.14 15.80 13.92
N GLY A 99 -2.07 14.61 13.35
CA GLY A 99 -2.03 14.41 11.91
C GLY A 99 -2.13 12.95 11.53
N VAL A 100 -2.38 12.69 10.26
CA VAL A 100 -2.47 11.34 9.70
C VAL A 100 -1.23 11.05 8.89
N GLU A 101 -0.47 10.05 9.31
CA GLU A 101 0.68 9.57 8.56
C GLU A 101 0.23 8.89 7.26
N GLY A 102 0.93 9.16 6.17
CA GLY A 102 0.67 8.58 4.88
C GLY A 102 1.88 8.57 3.96
N LEU A 103 1.85 7.69 2.98
CA LEU A 103 2.81 7.65 1.88
C LEU A 103 2.17 8.32 0.66
N CYS A 104 2.72 9.44 0.22
CA CYS A 104 2.24 10.16 -0.94
C CYS A 104 3.06 9.81 -2.17
N CYS A 105 2.44 9.25 -3.20
CA CYS A 105 3.02 8.99 -4.52
C CYS A 105 2.60 10.08 -5.49
N ARG A 106 3.55 10.68 -6.22
CA ARG A 106 3.23 11.60 -7.32
C ARG A 106 3.25 10.86 -8.66
N LEU A 107 2.07 10.62 -9.21
CA LEU A 107 1.87 9.84 -10.42
C LEU A 107 1.92 10.70 -11.69
N GLY A 108 1.70 12.01 -11.56
CA GLY A 108 1.69 12.98 -12.65
C GLY A 108 1.87 14.41 -12.14
N SER A 109 1.83 15.37 -13.05
CA SER A 109 1.89 16.81 -12.71
C SER A 109 0.79 17.22 -11.74
N ASP A 110 -0.40 16.69 -11.96
CA ASP A 110 -1.68 17.00 -11.34
C ASP A 110 -2.37 15.76 -10.73
N HIS A 111 -1.59 14.71 -10.43
CA HIS A 111 -2.09 13.46 -9.91
C HIS A 111 -1.23 12.93 -8.76
N LEU A 112 -1.85 12.81 -7.59
CA LEU A 112 -1.26 12.26 -6.38
C LEU A 112 -2.11 11.09 -5.88
N LEU A 113 -1.47 10.07 -5.32
CA LEU A 113 -2.14 9.01 -4.56
C LEU A 113 -1.53 8.98 -3.16
N VAL A 114 -2.39 9.13 -2.15
CA VAL A 114 -1.98 9.09 -0.74
C VAL A 114 -2.47 7.80 -0.12
N MET A 115 -1.54 6.96 0.34
CA MET A 115 -1.82 5.75 1.10
C MET A 115 -1.73 6.07 2.59
N THR A 116 -2.72 5.60 3.38
CA THR A 116 -2.80 5.82 4.83
C THR A 116 -3.07 4.51 5.56
N GLY A 117 -2.92 4.52 6.88
CA GLY A 117 -3.36 3.39 7.70
C GLY A 117 -4.84 3.07 7.47
N LEU A 118 -5.20 1.81 7.62
CA LEU A 118 -6.60 1.37 7.42
C LEU A 118 -7.55 1.93 8.49
N ASP A 119 -7.05 2.24 9.68
CA ASP A 119 -7.77 2.86 10.80
C ASP A 119 -7.88 4.38 10.67
N THR A 120 -7.01 5.00 9.87
CA THR A 120 -6.92 6.46 9.73
C THR A 120 -7.49 7.00 8.42
N VAL A 121 -7.94 6.14 7.49
CA VAL A 121 -8.41 6.55 6.16
C VAL A 121 -9.57 7.55 6.22
N ALA A 122 -10.52 7.36 7.15
CA ALA A 122 -11.66 8.28 7.28
C ALA A 122 -11.22 9.67 7.76
N THR A 123 -10.30 9.71 8.73
CA THR A 123 -9.71 10.96 9.22
C THR A 123 -8.90 11.66 8.12
N ALA A 124 -8.08 10.91 7.38
CA ALA A 124 -7.32 11.45 6.25
C ALA A 124 -8.24 12.05 5.17
N GLU A 125 -9.29 11.32 4.79
CA GLU A 125 -10.26 11.79 3.81
C GLU A 125 -10.95 13.08 4.26
N GLN A 126 -11.37 13.15 5.53
CA GLN A 126 -11.98 14.34 6.10
C GLN A 126 -10.99 15.51 6.14
N THR A 127 -9.74 15.27 6.55
CA THR A 127 -8.68 16.28 6.56
C THR A 127 -8.47 16.87 5.17
N VAL A 128 -8.35 16.03 4.14
CA VAL A 128 -8.21 16.52 2.76
C VAL A 128 -9.40 17.35 2.34
N LYS A 129 -10.64 16.90 2.61
CA LYS A 129 -11.88 17.67 2.28
C LYS A 129 -11.92 19.02 2.97
N GLN A 130 -11.50 19.11 4.22
CA GLN A 130 -11.45 20.39 4.96
C GLN A 130 -10.47 21.37 4.31
N HIS A 131 -9.28 20.90 3.94
CA HIS A 131 -8.30 21.74 3.25
C HIS A 131 -8.73 22.11 1.83
N MET A 132 -9.45 21.23 1.12
CA MET A 132 -10.03 21.56 -0.19
C MET A 132 -11.05 22.70 -0.11
N ALA A 133 -11.83 22.78 0.97
CA ALA A 133 -12.88 23.81 1.14
C ALA A 133 -12.33 25.24 1.26
N VAL A 134 -11.04 25.40 1.61
CA VAL A 134 -10.39 26.73 1.77
C VAL A 134 -9.42 27.06 0.65
N VAL A 135 -9.34 26.22 -0.38
CA VAL A 135 -8.47 26.42 -1.54
C VAL A 135 -9.34 26.73 -2.77
N ASP A 136 -9.16 27.92 -3.35
CA ASP A 136 -9.68 28.22 -4.68
C ASP A 136 -8.92 27.40 -5.72
N GLY A 137 -9.50 26.29 -6.15
CA GLY A 137 -8.85 25.46 -7.14
C GLY A 137 -9.60 24.16 -7.42
N CYS A 138 -9.35 23.60 -8.59
CA CYS A 138 -9.99 22.37 -9.03
C CYS A 138 -9.14 21.18 -8.57
N VAL A 139 -9.50 20.58 -7.42
CA VAL A 139 -8.98 19.31 -6.94
C VAL A 139 -10.16 18.35 -6.75
N HIS A 140 -10.03 17.15 -7.28
CA HIS A 140 -10.97 16.05 -7.08
C HIS A 140 -10.36 15.02 -6.16
N LEU A 141 -11.07 14.67 -5.12
CA LEU A 141 -10.72 13.60 -4.19
C LEU A 141 -11.61 12.37 -4.44
N THR A 142 -10.99 11.22 -4.67
CA THR A 142 -11.70 9.95 -4.76
C THR A 142 -11.09 8.96 -3.77
N ASN A 143 -11.92 8.32 -2.96
CA ASN A 143 -11.47 7.24 -2.08
C ASN A 143 -11.49 5.91 -2.85
N LEU A 144 -10.32 5.41 -3.20
CA LEU A 144 -10.12 4.16 -3.95
C LEU A 144 -9.84 2.95 -3.05
N THR A 145 -10.01 3.06 -1.73
CA THR A 145 -9.67 2.00 -0.77
C THR A 145 -10.30 0.66 -1.12
N SER A 146 -11.55 0.65 -1.53
CA SER A 146 -12.26 -0.58 -1.90
C SER A 146 -12.16 -0.93 -3.39
N ALA A 147 -11.73 0.00 -4.24
CA ALA A 147 -11.61 -0.20 -5.69
C ALA A 147 -10.28 -0.85 -6.08
N LEU A 148 -9.23 -0.62 -5.29
CA LEU A 148 -7.91 -1.16 -5.55
C LEU A 148 -7.56 -2.25 -4.54
N ALA A 149 -7.13 -3.40 -5.03
CA ALA A 149 -6.39 -4.38 -4.26
C ALA A 149 -4.90 -3.99 -4.19
N ALA A 150 -4.21 -4.49 -3.16
CA ALA A 150 -2.78 -4.26 -3.03
C ALA A 150 -2.07 -5.44 -2.38
N VAL A 151 -0.93 -5.83 -2.96
CA VAL A 151 -0.05 -6.87 -2.45
C VAL A 151 1.31 -6.26 -2.15
N GLN A 152 1.83 -6.54 -0.96
CA GLN A 152 3.19 -6.18 -0.57
C GLN A 152 4.11 -7.39 -0.74
N LEU A 153 5.22 -7.20 -1.43
CA LEU A 153 6.35 -8.13 -1.49
C LEU A 153 7.43 -7.63 -0.55
N VAL A 154 7.96 -8.49 0.33
CA VAL A 154 9.01 -8.13 1.28
C VAL A 154 10.09 -9.21 1.28
N GLY A 155 11.35 -8.80 1.30
CA GLY A 155 12.49 -9.70 1.42
C GLY A 155 13.51 -9.57 0.30
N PRO A 156 14.67 -10.22 0.42
CA PRO A 156 15.83 -10.02 -0.47
C PRO A 156 15.54 -10.34 -1.94
N TYR A 157 14.66 -11.29 -2.24
CA TYR A 157 14.31 -11.67 -3.62
C TYR A 157 13.07 -10.98 -4.17
N SER A 158 12.52 -9.96 -3.47
CA SER A 158 11.33 -9.23 -3.93
C SER A 158 11.53 -8.57 -5.30
N ARG A 159 12.74 -8.04 -5.56
CA ARG A 159 13.08 -7.47 -6.87
C ARG A 159 13.15 -8.53 -7.95
N ASP A 160 13.80 -9.64 -7.69
CA ASP A 160 14.02 -10.70 -8.66
C ASP A 160 12.69 -11.33 -9.07
N LEU A 161 11.82 -11.60 -8.11
CA LEU A 161 10.44 -12.04 -8.36
C LEU A 161 9.68 -11.03 -9.23
N LEU A 162 9.66 -9.76 -8.81
CA LEU A 162 8.87 -8.75 -9.51
C LEU A 162 9.40 -8.49 -10.93
N SER A 163 10.72 -8.55 -11.13
CA SER A 163 11.37 -8.38 -12.44
C SER A 163 10.99 -9.44 -13.48
N LYS A 164 10.52 -10.62 -13.03
CA LYS A 164 9.98 -11.65 -13.94
C LYS A 164 8.61 -11.29 -14.51
N LEU A 165 7.88 -10.40 -13.83
CA LEU A 165 6.46 -10.12 -14.10
C LEU A 165 6.21 -8.74 -14.67
N THR A 166 7.24 -7.89 -14.77
CA THR A 166 7.10 -6.52 -15.28
C THR A 166 8.28 -6.13 -16.18
N ALA A 167 8.01 -5.23 -17.11
CA ALA A 167 9.04 -4.58 -17.93
C ALA A 167 9.59 -3.29 -17.29
N LEU A 168 9.12 -2.91 -16.09
CA LEU A 168 9.68 -1.76 -15.36
C LEU A 168 11.14 -2.03 -14.98
N ASP A 169 12.00 -1.03 -15.16
CA ASP A 169 13.40 -1.13 -14.72
C ASP A 169 13.47 -0.99 -13.19
N LEU A 170 13.49 -2.13 -12.49
CA LEU A 170 13.57 -2.21 -11.03
C LEU A 170 15.01 -2.18 -10.51
N SER A 171 16.01 -1.88 -11.36
CA SER A 171 17.40 -1.77 -10.92
C SER A 171 17.55 -0.75 -9.76
N PRO A 172 18.47 -0.96 -8.82
CA PRO A 172 18.63 -0.09 -7.65
C PRO A 172 18.85 1.39 -8.02
N ARG A 173 19.44 1.63 -9.17
CA ARG A 173 19.72 2.99 -9.68
C ARG A 173 18.46 3.70 -10.19
N ARG A 174 17.54 2.95 -10.81
CA ARG A 174 16.31 3.50 -11.40
C ARG A 174 15.12 3.45 -10.48
N PHE A 175 15.06 2.42 -9.65
CA PHE A 175 13.96 2.18 -8.71
C PHE A 175 14.52 2.12 -7.28
N ALA A 176 15.03 3.26 -6.82
CA ALA A 176 15.49 3.43 -5.45
C ALA A 176 14.31 3.39 -4.46
N ASP A 177 14.58 3.32 -3.16
CA ASP A 177 13.53 3.47 -2.16
C ASP A 177 12.73 4.76 -2.38
N LEU A 178 11.43 4.72 -2.10
CA LEU A 178 10.46 5.79 -2.35
C LEU A 178 10.34 6.18 -3.84
N THR A 179 10.55 5.23 -4.75
CA THR A 179 10.20 5.37 -6.17
C THR A 179 8.86 4.71 -6.46
N CYS A 180 8.06 5.33 -7.31
CA CYS A 180 6.80 4.77 -7.78
C CYS A 180 6.68 4.86 -9.31
N ALA A 181 6.08 3.85 -9.94
CA ALA A 181 5.82 3.82 -11.37
C ALA A 181 4.56 3.04 -11.70
N GLN A 182 3.86 3.48 -12.73
CA GLN A 182 2.72 2.76 -13.29
C GLN A 182 3.19 1.94 -14.50
N GLY A 183 2.73 0.70 -14.59
CA GLY A 183 3.07 -0.20 -15.68
C GLY A 183 2.32 -1.52 -15.59
N SER A 184 2.65 -2.45 -16.48
CA SER A 184 2.09 -3.80 -16.44
C SER A 184 2.88 -4.68 -15.47
N VAL A 185 2.18 -5.35 -14.56
CA VAL A 185 2.70 -6.43 -13.71
C VAL A 185 1.83 -7.66 -13.98
N ALA A 186 2.42 -8.76 -14.39
CA ALA A 186 1.68 -9.97 -14.77
C ALA A 186 0.53 -9.67 -15.75
N GLN A 187 0.76 -8.79 -16.75
CA GLN A 187 -0.23 -8.31 -17.73
C GLN A 187 -1.39 -7.48 -17.17
N VAL A 188 -1.38 -7.17 -15.88
CA VAL A 188 -2.35 -6.28 -15.23
C VAL A 188 -1.76 -4.89 -15.08
N TYR A 189 -2.52 -3.85 -15.41
CA TYR A 189 -2.09 -2.47 -15.14
C TYR A 189 -2.04 -2.23 -13.63
N ALA A 190 -0.87 -1.81 -13.15
CA ALA A 190 -0.62 -1.64 -11.74
C ALA A 190 0.25 -0.40 -11.45
N LEU A 191 0.11 0.12 -10.24
CA LEU A 191 1.08 1.01 -9.63
C LEU A 191 2.03 0.15 -8.78
N VAL A 192 3.32 0.30 -9.03
CA VAL A 192 4.38 -0.29 -8.21
C VAL A 192 5.03 0.82 -7.40
N VAL A 193 5.15 0.63 -6.11
CA VAL A 193 5.83 1.54 -5.19
C VAL A 193 6.90 0.75 -4.47
N ARG A 194 8.14 1.23 -4.47
CA ARG A 194 9.15 0.74 -3.54
C ARG A 194 9.05 1.54 -2.26
N ALA A 195 8.78 0.86 -1.15
CA ALA A 195 8.76 1.43 0.18
C ALA A 195 9.31 0.36 1.13
N ASP A 196 10.60 0.45 1.41
CA ASP A 196 11.32 -0.58 2.16
C ASP A 196 10.72 -0.73 3.57
N ALA A 197 10.61 -1.96 4.06
CA ALA A 197 9.99 -2.28 5.34
C ALA A 197 11.09 -2.49 6.40
N GLY A 198 11.43 -1.44 7.11
CA GLY A 198 12.60 -1.45 7.97
C GLY A 198 13.86 -1.60 7.14
N SER A 199 14.66 -2.63 7.42
CA SER A 199 15.86 -2.97 6.64
C SER A 199 15.56 -3.86 5.42
N GLU A 200 14.32 -4.31 5.25
CA GLU A 200 13.97 -5.28 4.22
C GLU A 200 13.48 -4.56 2.94
N LEU A 201 14.00 -5.02 1.79
CA LEU A 201 13.54 -4.56 0.48
C LEU A 201 12.05 -4.88 0.32
N ALA A 202 11.25 -3.86 -0.02
CA ALA A 202 9.82 -4.07 -0.19
C ALA A 202 9.24 -3.31 -1.39
N TYR A 203 8.25 -3.95 -2.03
CA TYR A 203 7.44 -3.37 -3.09
C TYR A 203 5.96 -3.53 -2.76
N GLU A 204 5.20 -2.49 -3.00
CA GLU A 204 3.75 -2.50 -2.92
C GLU A 204 3.18 -2.42 -4.35
N ILE A 205 2.27 -3.33 -4.70
CA ILE A 205 1.69 -3.46 -6.03
C ILE A 205 0.19 -3.23 -5.90
N TYR A 206 -0.31 -2.16 -6.51
CA TYR A 206 -1.72 -1.76 -6.48
C TYR A 206 -2.34 -2.01 -7.86
N CYS A 207 -3.45 -2.76 -7.91
CA CYS A 207 -4.19 -3.04 -9.14
C CYS A 207 -5.70 -2.93 -8.92
N GLY A 208 -6.49 -2.97 -9.99
CA GLY A 208 -7.94 -3.08 -9.87
C GLY A 208 -8.34 -4.31 -9.05
N ARG A 209 -9.32 -4.14 -8.16
CA ARG A 209 -9.77 -5.19 -7.23
C ARG A 209 -10.12 -6.50 -7.93
N GLU A 210 -10.64 -6.42 -9.14
CA GLU A 210 -11.03 -7.55 -9.97
C GLU A 210 -9.87 -8.46 -10.39
N PHE A 211 -8.63 -7.92 -10.40
CA PHE A 211 -7.42 -8.65 -10.76
C PHE A 211 -6.66 -9.22 -9.55
N ALA A 212 -7.16 -9.01 -8.33
CA ALA A 212 -6.43 -9.34 -7.11
C ALA A 212 -6.05 -10.82 -7.01
N GLU A 213 -7.00 -11.73 -7.25
CA GLU A 213 -6.73 -13.17 -7.16
C GLU A 213 -5.74 -13.64 -8.23
N TYR A 214 -5.90 -13.16 -9.45
CA TYR A 214 -4.98 -13.48 -10.54
C TYR A 214 -3.56 -12.99 -10.23
N LEU A 215 -3.41 -11.75 -9.78
CA LEU A 215 -2.11 -11.19 -9.42
C LEU A 215 -1.48 -11.98 -8.27
N TRP A 216 -2.25 -12.30 -7.23
CA TRP A 216 -1.80 -13.06 -6.07
C TRP A 216 -1.28 -14.45 -6.48
N ASP A 217 -2.05 -15.19 -7.27
CA ASP A 217 -1.66 -16.52 -7.72
C ASP A 217 -0.41 -16.45 -8.60
N THR A 218 -0.35 -15.49 -9.54
CA THR A 218 0.81 -15.32 -10.42
C THR A 218 2.07 -14.96 -9.63
N LEU A 219 1.98 -14.09 -8.62
CA LEU A 219 3.10 -13.75 -7.75
C LEU A 219 3.58 -14.96 -6.96
N ARG A 220 2.66 -15.78 -6.44
CA ARG A 220 3.01 -16.99 -5.71
C ARG A 220 3.68 -18.03 -6.60
N ASP A 221 3.13 -18.25 -7.79
CA ASP A 221 3.67 -19.25 -8.73
C ASP A 221 5.06 -18.85 -9.22
N ALA A 222 5.24 -17.60 -9.65
CA ALA A 222 6.54 -17.08 -10.07
C ALA A 222 7.55 -16.99 -8.91
N GLY A 223 7.06 -16.91 -7.68
CA GLY A 223 7.88 -16.79 -6.47
C GLY A 223 8.36 -18.12 -5.89
N GLN A 224 7.88 -19.28 -6.38
CA GLN A 224 8.22 -20.58 -5.81
C GLN A 224 9.75 -20.81 -5.74
N GLU A 225 10.48 -20.45 -6.78
CA GLU A 225 11.93 -20.58 -6.82
C GLU A 225 12.66 -19.68 -5.83
N PHE A 226 12.02 -18.59 -5.36
CA PHE A 226 12.53 -17.65 -4.37
C PHE A 226 12.02 -17.94 -2.94
N GLY A 227 11.37 -19.08 -2.74
CA GLY A 227 10.78 -19.43 -1.45
C GLY A 227 9.63 -18.51 -1.04
N ALA A 228 8.80 -18.08 -1.99
CA ALA A 228 7.69 -17.15 -1.72
C ALA A 228 6.66 -17.75 -0.77
N VAL A 229 6.38 -17.04 0.33
CA VAL A 229 5.41 -17.44 1.35
C VAL A 229 4.42 -16.30 1.63
N PRO A 230 3.15 -16.62 1.88
CA PRO A 230 2.24 -15.64 2.45
C PRO A 230 2.61 -15.37 3.91
N PHE A 231 2.43 -14.12 4.36
CA PHE A 231 2.61 -13.76 5.76
C PHE A 231 1.53 -12.80 6.25
N GLY A 232 1.23 -12.87 7.54
CA GLY A 232 0.13 -12.14 8.16
C GLY A 232 0.52 -10.81 8.78
N VAL A 233 -0.49 -10.11 9.32
CA VAL A 233 -0.31 -8.76 9.87
C VAL A 233 0.60 -8.72 11.09
N VAL A 234 0.70 -9.81 11.85
CA VAL A 234 1.61 -9.86 13.02
C VAL A 234 3.05 -9.79 12.58
N ALA A 235 3.45 -10.59 11.59
CA ALA A 235 4.80 -10.54 11.03
C ALA A 235 5.05 -9.20 10.31
N GLN A 236 4.05 -8.67 9.58
CA GLN A 236 4.13 -7.37 8.90
C GLN A 236 4.45 -6.23 9.87
N ARG A 237 3.73 -6.16 10.99
CA ARG A 237 3.97 -5.13 12.02
C ARG A 237 5.36 -5.24 12.65
N ARG A 238 5.84 -6.46 12.90
CA ARG A 238 7.18 -6.69 13.45
C ARG A 238 8.30 -6.32 12.48
N LEU A 239 8.12 -6.56 11.18
CA LEU A 239 9.09 -6.15 10.15
C LEU A 239 9.22 -4.62 10.09
N ARG A 240 8.09 -3.90 10.14
CA ARG A 240 8.08 -2.43 10.16
C ARG A 240 8.67 -1.83 11.44
N ALA A 241 8.49 -2.48 12.59
CA ALA A 241 8.99 -1.98 13.88
C ALA A 241 10.51 -2.15 14.07
N LYS A 242 11.20 -2.86 13.19
CA LYS A 242 12.67 -3.02 13.20
C LYS A 242 13.42 -1.91 12.45
N ALA A 243 12.71 -0.84 12.03
CA ALA A 243 13.27 0.32 11.33
C ALA A 243 13.95 1.30 12.28
#